data_360e2e141785138b0b83c1ffa979b90c
#
_entry.id   360e2e141785138b0b83c1ffa979b90c
#
_cell.length_a   1.000
_cell.length_b   1.000
_cell.length_c   1.000
_cell.angle_alpha   90.00
_cell.angle_beta   90.00
_cell.angle_gamma   90.00
#
_symmetry.space_group_name_H-M   'P 1'
#
loop_
_entity.id
_entity.type
_entity.pdbx_description
1 polymer ?
#
loop_
_entity_poly.entity_id
_entity_poly.type
_entity_poly.pdbx_seq_one_letter_code
_entity_poly.pdbx_strand_id
1 'polypeptide(L)'
;MPHPPDLTSFCSVGLQKADDDVRNAYRVVYHATDAGLEAAIPGNTAADVFRAMNRVLETNGAKGGQVGRMGHGLGMQLTEWPSNAVFDNTVLENGMVLTLEPGMQFGENKLMVHEENLVIREEGPQLLTRRAPEELPVIS
;
A
#
# COMPACT_ATOMS: atom_id res chain seq x y z
N MET A 1 10.19 -26.55 -6.31
CA MET A 1 9.43 -26.44 -5.05
C MET A 1 8.83 -25.05 -4.93
N PRO A 2 7.53 -24.97 -4.82
CA PRO A 2 6.91 -23.65 -4.67
C PRO A 2 7.36 -23.04 -3.33
N HIS A 3 7.62 -21.75 -3.35
CA HIS A 3 7.87 -21.03 -2.12
C HIS A 3 6.57 -20.93 -1.32
N PRO A 4 6.65 -20.94 0.02
CA PRO A 4 5.46 -20.64 0.79
C PRO A 4 4.93 -19.25 0.42
N PRO A 5 3.65 -19.01 0.55
CA PRO A 5 3.12 -17.70 0.25
C PRO A 5 3.82 -16.67 1.12
N ASP A 6 4.18 -15.58 0.49
CA ASP A 6 4.79 -14.48 1.20
C ASP A 6 3.70 -13.75 1.97
N LEU A 7 3.77 -13.82 3.29
CA LEU A 7 2.79 -13.19 4.16
C LEU A 7 3.06 -11.70 4.36
N THR A 8 4.03 -11.14 3.63
CA THR A 8 4.41 -9.72 3.81
C THR A 8 3.50 -8.76 3.07
N SER A 9 2.91 -9.21 1.96
CA SER A 9 1.97 -8.39 1.23
C SER A 9 0.91 -9.26 0.61
N PHE A 10 -0.22 -8.63 0.28
CA PHE A 10 -1.33 -9.33 -0.33
C PHE A 10 -1.45 -8.91 -1.80
N CYS A 11 -1.30 -9.89 -2.69
CA CYS A 11 -1.53 -9.71 -4.11
C CYS A 11 -2.11 -11.00 -4.67
N SER A 12 -3.27 -10.92 -5.30
CA SER A 12 -3.93 -12.07 -5.87
C SER A 12 -3.59 -12.19 -7.35
N VAL A 13 -2.93 -13.29 -7.73
CA VAL A 13 -2.64 -13.58 -9.12
C VAL A 13 -3.17 -14.97 -9.43
N GLY A 14 -4.20 -15.04 -10.24
CA GLY A 14 -4.82 -16.31 -10.62
C GLY A 14 -4.30 -16.91 -11.92
N LEU A 15 -3.29 -16.32 -12.53
CA LEU A 15 -2.80 -16.71 -13.84
C LEU A 15 -1.36 -17.17 -13.77
N GLN A 16 -1.00 -18.15 -14.63
CA GLN A 16 0.38 -18.60 -14.77
C GLN A 16 1.26 -17.49 -15.33
N LYS A 17 0.70 -16.63 -16.16
CA LYS A 17 1.41 -15.50 -16.75
C LYS A 17 0.50 -14.28 -16.71
N ALA A 18 0.93 -13.29 -15.96
CA ALA A 18 0.22 -12.03 -15.90
C ALA A 18 0.45 -11.25 -17.20
N ASP A 19 -0.58 -10.56 -17.69
CA ASP A 19 -0.45 -9.68 -18.83
C ASP A 19 0.26 -8.38 -18.44
N ASP A 20 0.57 -7.54 -19.43
CA ASP A 20 1.33 -6.32 -19.20
C ASP A 20 0.57 -5.31 -18.34
N ASP A 21 -0.76 -5.27 -18.45
CA ASP A 21 -1.58 -4.36 -17.67
C ASP A 21 -1.52 -4.71 -16.17
N VAL A 22 -1.58 -5.99 -15.87
CA VAL A 22 -1.49 -6.48 -14.48
C VAL A 22 -0.11 -6.18 -13.91
N ARG A 23 0.94 -6.46 -14.69
CA ARG A 23 2.31 -6.18 -14.26
C ARG A 23 2.56 -4.72 -14.02
N ASN A 24 2.06 -3.88 -14.91
CA ASN A 24 2.19 -2.44 -14.76
C ASN A 24 1.44 -1.95 -13.52
N ALA A 25 0.21 -2.42 -13.32
CA ALA A 25 -0.57 -2.02 -12.14
C ALA A 25 0.12 -2.46 -10.85
N TYR A 26 0.69 -3.67 -10.84
CA TYR A 26 1.44 -4.14 -9.67
C TYR A 26 2.64 -3.23 -9.38
N ARG A 27 3.40 -2.88 -10.40
CA ARG A 27 4.56 -2.01 -10.23
C ARG A 27 4.17 -0.63 -9.73
N VAL A 28 3.07 -0.10 -10.23
CA VAL A 28 2.57 1.21 -9.79
C VAL A 28 2.18 1.18 -8.32
N VAL A 29 1.43 0.16 -7.86
CA VAL A 29 1.05 0.09 -6.44
C VAL A 29 2.27 -0.21 -5.56
N TYR A 30 3.27 -0.92 -6.07
CA TYR A 30 4.53 -1.10 -5.35
C TYR A 30 5.21 0.25 -5.09
N HIS A 31 5.33 1.09 -6.12
CA HIS A 31 5.94 2.41 -5.96
C HIS A 31 5.08 3.37 -5.16
N ALA A 32 3.76 3.23 -5.23
CA ALA A 32 2.87 4.00 -4.36
C ALA A 32 3.12 3.62 -2.89
N THR A 33 3.32 2.33 -2.61
CA THR A 33 3.67 1.88 -1.27
C THR A 33 4.99 2.49 -0.80
N ASP A 34 6.01 2.55 -1.67
CA ASP A 34 7.27 3.20 -1.33
C ASP A 34 7.06 4.66 -0.94
N ALA A 35 6.25 5.38 -1.72
CA ALA A 35 5.94 6.77 -1.41
C ALA A 35 5.23 6.90 -0.06
N GLY A 36 4.32 5.98 0.24
CA GLY A 36 3.65 5.94 1.53
C GLY A 36 4.61 5.69 2.67
N LEU A 37 5.57 4.77 2.48
CA LEU A 37 6.60 4.50 3.47
C LEU A 37 7.46 5.73 3.75
N GLU A 38 7.86 6.45 2.71
CA GLU A 38 8.64 7.67 2.88
C GLU A 38 7.88 8.75 3.64
N ALA A 39 6.56 8.83 3.45
CA ALA A 39 5.73 9.82 4.12
C ALA A 39 5.32 9.39 5.55
N ALA A 40 5.47 8.12 5.88
CA ALA A 40 5.05 7.56 7.17
C ALA A 40 6.10 7.78 8.25
N ILE A 41 6.30 9.04 8.61
CA ILE A 41 7.29 9.46 9.60
C ILE A 41 6.62 10.32 10.67
N PRO A 42 7.18 10.36 11.90
CA PRO A 42 6.65 11.22 12.94
C PRO A 42 6.56 12.68 12.48
N GLY A 43 5.47 13.34 12.80
CA GLY A 43 5.23 14.73 12.44
C GLY A 43 4.42 14.92 11.16
N ASN A 44 4.48 13.97 10.24
CA ASN A 44 3.57 13.99 9.10
C ASN A 44 2.18 13.52 9.55
N THR A 45 1.19 13.71 8.68
CA THR A 45 -0.19 13.31 8.99
C THR A 45 -0.60 12.08 8.16
N ALA A 46 -1.67 11.44 8.59
CA ALA A 46 -2.26 10.34 7.82
C ALA A 46 -2.68 10.82 6.42
N ALA A 47 -3.15 12.06 6.30
CA ALA A 47 -3.47 12.66 5.00
C ALA A 47 -2.22 12.81 4.13
N ASP A 48 -1.06 13.10 4.71
CA ASP A 48 0.20 13.19 3.96
C ASP A 48 0.56 11.84 3.35
N VAL A 49 0.38 10.77 4.11
CA VAL A 49 0.62 9.41 3.62
C VAL A 49 -0.31 9.09 2.46
N PHE A 50 -1.59 9.43 2.61
CA PHE A 50 -2.56 9.25 1.52
C PHE A 50 -2.12 10.01 0.26
N ARG A 51 -1.78 11.30 0.42
CA ARG A 51 -1.40 12.14 -0.72
C ARG A 51 -0.16 11.61 -1.43
N ALA A 52 0.81 11.13 -0.69
CA ALA A 52 2.04 10.58 -1.27
C ALA A 52 1.73 9.38 -2.16
N MET A 53 0.92 8.45 -1.68
CA MET A 53 0.52 7.28 -2.46
C MET A 53 -0.37 7.66 -3.64
N ASN A 54 -1.32 8.54 -3.40
CA ASN A 54 -2.28 8.96 -4.42
C ASN A 54 -1.59 9.66 -5.59
N ARG A 55 -0.56 10.45 -5.31
CA ARG A 55 0.21 11.14 -6.35
C ARG A 55 0.84 10.14 -7.33
N VAL A 56 1.40 9.05 -6.82
CA VAL A 56 1.98 8.00 -7.67
C VAL A 56 0.89 7.35 -8.52
N LEU A 57 -0.25 7.05 -7.93
CA LEU A 57 -1.35 6.43 -8.65
C LEU A 57 -1.87 7.33 -9.77
N GLU A 58 -2.12 8.60 -9.48
CA GLU A 58 -2.63 9.56 -10.46
C GLU A 58 -1.63 9.78 -11.59
N THR A 59 -0.36 9.92 -11.28
CA THR A 59 0.69 10.13 -12.27
C THR A 59 0.79 8.94 -13.23
N ASN A 60 0.43 7.76 -12.79
CA ASN A 60 0.53 6.54 -13.58
C ASN A 60 -0.82 6.08 -14.15
N GLY A 61 -1.80 6.97 -14.23
CA GLY A 61 -3.04 6.73 -14.94
C GLY A 61 -4.06 5.89 -14.22
N ALA A 62 -4.05 5.89 -12.89
CA ALA A 62 -5.11 5.23 -12.14
C ALA A 62 -6.47 5.81 -12.52
N LYS A 63 -7.41 4.92 -12.80
CA LYS A 63 -8.74 5.29 -13.27
C LYS A 63 -9.75 5.20 -12.14
N GLY A 64 -10.83 5.94 -12.30
CA GLY A 64 -11.97 5.88 -11.41
C GLY A 64 -11.82 6.77 -10.19
N GLY A 65 -12.87 6.76 -9.39
CA GLY A 65 -12.89 7.53 -8.16
C GLY A 65 -11.93 6.95 -7.14
N GLN A 66 -11.36 7.83 -6.37
CA GLN A 66 -10.43 7.40 -5.34
C GLN A 66 -11.15 6.61 -4.27
N VAL A 67 -10.53 5.55 -3.80
CA VAL A 67 -10.96 4.92 -2.57
C VAL A 67 -10.87 5.94 -1.44
N GLY A 68 -11.77 5.88 -0.49
CA GLY A 68 -11.83 6.86 0.60
C GLY A 68 -10.58 6.87 1.46
N ARG A 69 -9.88 5.75 1.54
CA ARG A 69 -8.64 5.63 2.31
C ARG A 69 -7.72 4.58 1.68
N MET A 70 -6.42 4.70 1.97
CA MET A 70 -5.40 3.76 1.51
C MET A 70 -4.64 3.20 2.72
N GLY A 71 -5.38 2.68 3.68
CA GLY A 71 -4.86 2.08 4.89
C GLY A 71 -5.44 2.68 6.15
N HIS A 72 -5.05 2.11 7.29
CA HIS A 72 -5.64 2.44 8.59
C HIS A 72 -4.69 2.05 9.72
N GLY A 73 -5.05 2.46 10.94
CA GLY A 73 -4.35 1.99 12.13
C GLY A 73 -4.64 0.53 12.42
N LEU A 74 -3.70 -0.12 13.06
CA LEU A 74 -3.82 -1.47 13.59
C LEU A 74 -3.49 -1.45 15.08
N GLY A 75 -4.22 -2.25 15.85
CA GLY A 75 -3.99 -2.36 17.28
C GLY A 75 -4.83 -3.46 17.88
N MET A 76 -5.66 -3.11 18.86
CA MET A 76 -6.56 -4.06 19.50
C MET A 76 -7.66 -4.54 18.53
N GLN A 77 -7.97 -3.75 17.51
CA GLN A 77 -8.94 -4.08 16.49
C GLN A 77 -8.27 -4.21 15.15
N LEU A 78 -8.91 -4.95 14.24
CA LEU A 78 -8.40 -5.13 12.89
C LEU A 78 -8.29 -3.81 12.14
N THR A 79 -9.23 -2.92 12.34
CA THR A 79 -9.21 -1.59 11.75
C THR A 79 -9.41 -0.57 12.85
N GLU A 80 -8.44 0.30 13.00
CA GLU A 80 -8.48 1.39 13.97
C GLU A 80 -8.14 2.70 13.30
N TRP A 81 -8.48 3.78 13.99
CA TRP A 81 -8.02 5.11 13.63
C TRP A 81 -6.49 5.21 13.84
N PRO A 82 -5.72 6.00 13.04
CA PRO A 82 -6.22 6.90 11.99
C PRO A 82 -6.52 6.20 10.67
N SER A 83 -7.08 6.94 9.73
CA SER A 83 -7.27 6.51 8.35
C SER A 83 -6.31 7.27 7.43
N ASN A 84 -5.62 6.56 6.57
CA ASN A 84 -4.80 7.21 5.54
C ASN A 84 -5.74 7.71 4.45
N ALA A 85 -6.27 8.91 4.66
CA ALA A 85 -7.29 9.51 3.84
C ALA A 85 -7.09 11.02 3.81
N VAL A 86 -7.58 11.65 2.76
CA VAL A 86 -7.38 13.10 2.55
C VAL A 86 -7.94 13.95 3.69
N PHE A 87 -8.95 13.45 4.39
CA PHE A 87 -9.61 14.18 5.47
C PHE A 87 -8.98 13.97 6.85
N ASP A 88 -8.03 13.05 7.00
CA ASP A 88 -7.52 12.69 8.32
C ASP A 88 -6.16 13.34 8.58
N ASN A 89 -6.19 14.42 9.35
CA ASN A 89 -4.99 15.19 9.69
C ASN A 89 -4.33 14.74 11.00
N THR A 90 -4.58 13.52 11.43
CA THR A 90 -3.91 12.97 12.60
C THR A 90 -2.41 12.97 12.39
N VAL A 91 -1.69 13.55 13.34
CA VAL A 91 -0.23 13.57 13.31
C VAL A 91 0.28 12.19 13.70
N LEU A 92 1.18 11.65 12.89
CA LEU A 92 1.79 10.35 13.14
C LEU A 92 2.83 10.48 14.25
N GLU A 93 2.84 9.51 15.15
CA GLU A 93 3.74 9.48 16.29
C GLU A 93 4.47 8.15 16.36
N ASN A 94 5.66 8.19 16.93
CA ASN A 94 6.47 6.99 17.12
C ASN A 94 5.66 5.91 17.85
N GLY A 95 5.68 4.70 17.34
CA GLY A 95 4.97 3.56 17.93
C GLY A 95 3.60 3.27 17.31
N MET A 96 3.06 4.19 16.50
CA MET A 96 1.80 3.93 15.80
C MET A 96 1.97 2.82 14.77
N VAL A 97 1.01 1.92 14.68
CA VAL A 97 0.99 0.84 13.70
C VAL A 97 -0.05 1.16 12.64
N LEU A 98 0.37 1.10 11.39
CA LEU A 98 -0.48 1.43 10.25
C LEU A 98 -0.41 0.35 9.17
N THR A 99 -1.45 0.29 8.36
CA THR A 99 -1.37 -0.38 7.06
C THR A 99 -1.21 0.66 5.97
N LEU A 100 -0.55 0.29 4.87
CA LEU A 100 -0.55 1.04 3.62
C LEU A 100 -1.22 0.16 2.58
N GLU A 101 -2.29 0.67 1.98
CA GLU A 101 -3.11 -0.13 1.07
C GLU A 101 -3.44 0.65 -0.21
N PRO A 102 -2.43 1.02 -1.01
CA PRO A 102 -2.71 1.67 -2.27
C PRO A 102 -3.41 0.72 -3.23
N GLY A 103 -4.48 1.19 -3.85
CA GLY A 103 -5.22 0.44 -4.83
C GLY A 103 -5.27 1.17 -6.15
N MET A 104 -5.10 0.44 -7.25
CA MET A 104 -5.16 1.01 -8.58
C MET A 104 -6.20 0.28 -9.42
N GLN A 105 -7.22 1.01 -9.83
CA GLN A 105 -8.13 0.51 -10.84
C GLN A 105 -7.50 0.77 -12.20
N PHE A 106 -7.24 -0.30 -12.95
CA PHE A 106 -6.54 -0.21 -14.23
C PHE A 106 -7.38 -0.68 -15.41
N GLY A 107 -8.63 -1.00 -15.16
CA GLY A 107 -9.60 -1.39 -16.17
C GLY A 107 -10.96 -1.60 -15.54
N GLU A 108 -11.95 -1.93 -16.36
CA GLU A 108 -13.28 -2.24 -15.85
C GLU A 108 -13.20 -3.51 -15.00
N ASN A 109 -13.65 -3.41 -13.76
CA ASN A 109 -13.60 -4.49 -12.77
C ASN A 109 -12.20 -5.06 -12.53
N LYS A 110 -11.16 -4.26 -12.79
CA LYS A 110 -9.77 -4.66 -12.56
C LYS A 110 -9.13 -3.75 -11.54
N LEU A 111 -8.82 -4.32 -10.39
CA LEU A 111 -8.23 -3.60 -9.27
C LEU A 111 -6.98 -4.33 -8.80
N MET A 112 -5.89 -3.59 -8.62
CA MET A 112 -4.68 -4.09 -7.99
C MET A 112 -4.51 -3.39 -6.66
N VAL A 113 -4.37 -4.16 -5.60
CA VAL A 113 -4.15 -3.63 -4.24
C VAL A 113 -2.87 -4.24 -3.69
N HIS A 114 -2.08 -3.42 -3.04
CA HIS A 114 -0.91 -3.84 -2.30
C HIS A 114 -1.12 -3.47 -0.84
N GLU A 115 -0.68 -4.32 0.08
CA GLU A 115 -0.83 -4.04 1.51
C GLU A 115 0.47 -4.33 2.23
N GLU A 116 0.93 -3.36 3.01
CA GLU A 116 2.06 -3.52 3.93
C GLU A 116 1.69 -3.00 5.29
N ASN A 117 2.25 -3.60 6.32
CA ASN A 117 2.04 -3.21 7.71
C ASN A 117 3.34 -2.67 8.28
N LEU A 118 3.25 -1.57 9.01
CA LEU A 118 4.44 -0.91 9.53
C LEU A 118 4.21 -0.29 10.89
N VAL A 119 5.32 -0.02 11.57
CA VAL A 119 5.34 0.79 12.80
C VAL A 119 6.06 2.09 12.49
N ILE A 120 5.48 3.21 12.92
CA ILE A 120 6.13 4.52 12.82
C ILE A 120 7.28 4.56 13.81
N ARG A 121 8.49 4.86 13.34
CA ARG A 121 9.69 5.01 14.17
C ARG A 121 10.41 6.31 13.83
N GLU A 122 11.19 6.79 14.80
CA GLU A 122 11.99 8.01 14.61
C GLU A 122 12.99 7.87 13.45
N GLU A 123 13.55 6.70 13.27
CA GLU A 123 14.55 6.42 12.22
C GLU A 123 13.92 6.12 10.86
N GLY A 124 12.61 6.08 10.79
CA GLY A 124 11.87 5.71 9.61
C GLY A 124 10.95 4.52 9.88
N PRO A 125 10.03 4.23 8.99
CA PRO A 125 9.05 3.16 9.21
C PRO A 125 9.72 1.79 9.29
N GLN A 126 9.25 0.99 10.24
CA GLN A 126 9.70 -0.39 10.41
C GLN A 126 8.62 -1.31 9.87
N LEU A 127 8.93 -2.04 8.79
CA LEU A 127 7.99 -3.04 8.28
C LEU A 127 7.87 -4.20 9.27
N LEU A 128 6.64 -4.63 9.49
CA LEU A 128 6.36 -5.76 10.37
C LEU A 128 6.56 -7.09 9.67
N THR A 129 6.55 -7.08 8.34
CA THR A 129 6.72 -8.27 7.51
C THR A 129 7.71 -7.93 6.40
N ARG A 130 8.12 -8.95 5.64
CA ARG A 130 9.04 -8.73 4.53
C ARG A 130 8.37 -7.95 3.43
N ARG A 131 9.10 -7.00 2.85
CA ARG A 131 8.61 -6.23 1.70
C ARG A 131 8.36 -7.17 0.52
N ALA A 132 7.24 -6.97 -0.16
CA ALA A 132 6.95 -7.71 -1.39
C ALA A 132 7.97 -7.36 -2.48
N PRO A 133 8.21 -8.25 -3.44
CA PRO A 133 9.13 -7.94 -4.54
C PRO A 133 8.55 -6.85 -5.45
N GLU A 134 9.44 -6.12 -6.12
CA GLU A 134 9.02 -5.07 -7.04
C GLU A 134 8.32 -5.62 -8.28
N GLU A 135 8.74 -6.78 -8.73
CA GLU A 135 8.12 -7.46 -9.88
C GLU A 135 7.07 -8.44 -9.41
N LEU A 136 5.93 -8.45 -10.11
CA LEU A 136 4.85 -9.38 -9.82
C LEU A 136 5.37 -10.82 -9.96
N PRO A 137 5.31 -11.61 -8.88
CA PRO A 137 5.78 -12.99 -8.97
C PRO A 137 4.88 -13.83 -9.87
N VAL A 138 5.51 -14.69 -10.65
CA VAL A 138 4.82 -15.65 -11.50
C VAL A 138 4.90 -17.01 -10.83
N ILE A 139 3.74 -17.61 -10.62
CA ILE A 139 3.66 -18.95 -10.04
C ILE A 139 3.65 -19.96 -11.19
N SER A 140 4.61 -20.82 -11.18
CA SER A 140 4.75 -21.87 -12.19
C SER A 140 4.52 -23.27 -11.59
#